data_9050b3ea223f67fe977d1c19f854f3ba
#
_entry.id   9050b3ea223f67fe977d1c19f854f3ba
#
_cell.length_a   1.000
_cell.length_b   1.000
_cell.length_c   1.000
_cell.angle_alpha   90.00
_cell.angle_beta   90.00
_cell.angle_gamma   90.00
#
_symmetry.space_group_name_H-M   'P 1'
#
loop_
_entity.id
_entity.type
_entity.pdbx_description
1 polymer ?
#
loop_
_entity_poly.entity_id
_entity_poly.type
_entity_poly.pdbx_seq_one_letter_code
_entity_poly.pdbx_strand_id
1 'polypeptide(L)'
;LNEIKKLREQDKRVCYVDFSRNFGKEIGMIAGLDYATGDCVIIMDADLQDPPELIPEMIKLWEQGYDDVYAKRRSRAGETWLKKFTSKMYYRVLQSLTKVEIQKDTGDFRLLDRRCVNALKKMRETGRCSKSMFSWIGYNKKEIMYDRDPRIAGKTKWNYKKLVDLAIDGITSFTTSPLRISTFLSIPTFLALFCLLYTSPSPRDRQKS
;
A
#
# COMPACT_ATOMS: atom_id res chain seq x y z
N LEU A 1 2.22 19.66 16.20
CA LEU A 1 2.34 18.96 17.46
C LEU A 1 1.75 19.75 18.63
N ASN A 2 2.05 21.05 18.76
CA ASN A 2 1.58 21.90 19.87
C ASN A 2 0.03 21.93 19.97
N GLU A 3 -0.66 22.04 18.85
CA GLU A 3 -2.14 22.04 18.84
C GLU A 3 -2.71 20.71 19.33
N ILE A 4 -2.12 19.58 18.95
CA ILE A 4 -2.55 18.26 19.41
C ILE A 4 -2.32 18.11 20.92
N LYS A 5 -1.21 18.64 21.44
CA LYS A 5 -0.93 18.65 22.89
C LYS A 5 -1.98 19.44 23.65
N LYS A 6 -2.35 20.64 23.17
CA LYS A 6 -3.45 21.43 23.76
C LYS A 6 -4.80 20.67 23.76
N LEU A 7 -5.14 20.04 22.63
CA LEU A 7 -6.37 19.24 22.54
C LEU A 7 -6.36 18.08 23.54
N ARG A 8 -5.21 17.41 23.76
CA ARG A 8 -5.09 16.37 24.77
C ARG A 8 -5.22 16.89 26.21
N GLU A 9 -4.80 18.13 26.47
CA GLU A 9 -5.01 18.76 27.78
C GLU A 9 -6.50 18.99 28.05
N GLN A 10 -7.27 19.36 27.02
CA GLN A 10 -8.70 19.61 27.09
C GLN A 10 -9.51 18.30 27.11
N ASP A 11 -9.11 17.29 26.32
CA ASP A 11 -9.78 16.01 26.23
C ASP A 11 -8.77 14.85 26.30
N LYS A 12 -8.84 14.08 27.38
CA LYS A 12 -7.93 12.93 27.61
C LYS A 12 -8.14 11.77 26.63
N ARG A 13 -9.23 11.74 25.88
CA ARG A 13 -9.48 10.78 24.80
C ARG A 13 -8.59 11.05 23.60
N VAL A 14 -8.12 12.28 23.41
CA VAL A 14 -7.16 12.63 22.36
C VAL A 14 -5.80 12.03 22.70
N CYS A 15 -5.32 11.13 21.86
CA CYS A 15 -4.00 10.50 21.98
C CYS A 15 -3.14 10.82 20.76
N TYR A 16 -1.84 10.83 20.93
CA TYR A 16 -0.91 11.01 19.82
C TYR A 16 0.34 10.14 20.00
N VAL A 17 0.97 9.79 18.87
CA VAL A 17 2.27 9.13 18.85
C VAL A 17 3.23 10.10 18.19
N ASP A 18 4.30 10.47 18.90
CA ASP A 18 5.36 11.34 18.41
C ASP A 18 6.57 10.50 18.01
N PHE A 19 7.01 10.64 16.77
CA PHE A 19 8.12 9.87 16.23
C PHE A 19 9.42 10.67 16.26
N SER A 20 10.53 10.00 16.51
CA SER A 20 11.87 10.59 16.48
C SER A 20 12.26 11.15 15.09
N ARG A 21 11.63 10.65 14.01
CA ARG A 21 11.80 11.13 12.63
C ARG A 21 10.58 10.79 11.79
N ASN A 22 10.53 11.26 10.56
CA ASN A 22 9.51 10.87 9.60
C ASN A 22 9.77 9.45 9.07
N PHE A 23 8.98 8.48 9.51
CA PHE A 23 9.00 7.08 9.06
C PHE A 23 8.02 6.81 7.90
N GLY A 24 7.26 7.81 7.48
CA GLY A 24 6.25 7.69 6.43
C GLY A 24 4.86 7.33 6.95
N LYS A 25 3.86 7.44 6.05
CA LYS A 25 2.45 7.26 6.36
C LYS A 25 2.13 5.84 6.85
N GLU A 26 2.68 4.84 6.18
CA GLU A 26 2.38 3.42 6.45
C GLU A 26 2.77 3.02 7.89
N ILE A 27 3.97 3.42 8.31
CA ILE A 27 4.45 3.16 9.68
C ILE A 27 3.63 3.96 10.70
N GLY A 28 3.30 5.22 10.38
CA GLY A 28 2.44 6.06 11.23
C GLY A 28 1.07 5.43 11.48
N MET A 29 0.46 4.88 10.46
CA MET A 29 -0.83 4.20 10.55
C MET A 29 -0.75 2.93 11.42
N ILE A 30 0.26 2.08 11.21
CA ILE A 30 0.44 0.87 12.02
C ILE A 30 0.69 1.22 13.50
N ALA A 31 1.50 2.25 13.77
CA ALA A 31 1.68 2.71 15.14
C ALA A 31 0.37 3.16 15.79
N GLY A 32 -0.49 3.88 15.04
CA GLY A 32 -1.83 4.21 15.52
C GLY A 32 -2.67 2.96 15.82
N LEU A 33 -2.63 1.96 14.96
CA LEU A 33 -3.31 0.68 15.18
C LEU A 33 -2.76 -0.08 16.40
N ASP A 34 -1.45 0.01 16.68
CA ASP A 34 -0.84 -0.65 17.83
C ASP A 34 -1.37 -0.11 19.17
N TYR A 35 -1.65 1.17 19.25
CA TYR A 35 -2.19 1.81 20.45
C TYR A 35 -3.73 1.85 20.51
N ALA A 36 -4.40 1.56 19.41
CA ALA A 36 -5.86 1.55 19.39
C ALA A 36 -6.43 0.39 20.19
N THR A 37 -7.43 0.66 21.09
CA THR A 37 -8.03 -0.31 22.03
C THR A 37 -9.53 -0.56 21.80
N GLY A 38 -10.24 0.24 20.99
CA GLY A 38 -11.67 0.09 20.71
C GLY A 38 -12.05 -1.22 20.03
N ASP A 39 -13.30 -1.62 20.04
CA ASP A 39 -13.83 -2.82 19.38
C ASP A 39 -13.72 -2.75 17.86
N CYS A 40 -13.80 -1.56 17.31
CA CYS A 40 -13.43 -1.26 15.92
C CYS A 40 -12.50 -0.05 15.86
N VAL A 41 -11.81 0.12 14.74
CA VAL A 41 -10.87 1.23 14.52
C VAL A 41 -11.15 1.85 13.15
N ILE A 42 -11.29 3.17 13.12
CA ILE A 42 -11.46 3.92 11.88
C ILE A 42 -10.12 4.58 11.52
N ILE A 43 -9.65 4.34 10.30
CA ILE A 43 -8.50 4.99 9.73
C ILE A 43 -8.99 6.10 8.81
N MET A 44 -8.50 7.32 9.00
CA MET A 44 -8.89 8.49 8.21
C MET A 44 -7.69 9.41 8.00
N ASP A 45 -7.56 9.97 6.79
CA ASP A 45 -6.53 10.96 6.49
C ASP A 45 -6.90 12.34 7.08
N ALA A 46 -5.90 13.06 7.60
CA ALA A 46 -6.09 14.37 8.21
C ALA A 46 -6.17 15.54 7.19
N ASP A 47 -6.29 15.26 5.89
CA ASP A 47 -6.32 16.27 4.82
C ASP A 47 -7.74 16.76 4.48
N LEU A 48 -8.73 16.36 5.26
CA LEU A 48 -10.14 16.72 5.13
C LEU A 48 -10.77 16.33 3.78
N GLN A 49 -10.22 15.32 3.11
CA GLN A 49 -10.79 14.79 1.85
C GLN A 49 -11.71 13.60 2.09
N ASP A 50 -11.67 13.01 3.27
CA ASP A 50 -12.49 11.87 3.66
C ASP A 50 -13.63 12.38 4.56
N PRO A 51 -14.91 12.27 4.14
CA PRO A 51 -16.04 12.84 4.88
C PRO A 51 -16.33 12.01 6.15
N PRO A 52 -16.24 12.61 7.35
CA PRO A 52 -16.54 11.92 8.61
C PRO A 52 -18.01 11.53 8.73
N GLU A 53 -18.89 12.10 7.92
CA GLU A 53 -20.32 11.80 7.85
C GLU A 53 -20.61 10.35 7.44
N LEU A 54 -19.64 9.66 6.82
CA LEU A 54 -19.75 8.23 6.48
C LEU A 54 -19.54 7.31 7.69
N ILE A 55 -18.98 7.80 8.77
CA ILE A 55 -18.66 6.99 9.95
C ILE A 55 -19.89 6.27 10.53
N PRO A 56 -21.06 6.92 10.70
CA PRO A 56 -22.26 6.23 11.17
C PRO A 56 -22.72 5.09 10.26
N GLU A 57 -22.57 5.23 8.94
CA GLU A 57 -22.90 4.17 7.98
C GLU A 57 -21.90 3.01 8.07
N MET A 58 -20.61 3.31 8.22
CA MET A 58 -19.57 2.28 8.42
C MET A 58 -19.84 1.47 9.69
N ILE A 59 -20.24 2.11 10.77
CA ILE A 59 -20.59 1.44 12.05
C ILE A 59 -21.80 0.52 11.85
N LYS A 60 -22.86 0.98 11.19
CA LYS A 60 -24.03 0.14 10.90
C LYS A 60 -23.69 -1.12 10.12
N LEU A 61 -22.80 -1.00 9.13
CA LEU A 61 -22.36 -2.16 8.35
C LEU A 61 -21.48 -3.09 9.18
N TRP A 62 -20.62 -2.56 10.04
CA TRP A 62 -19.83 -3.34 10.98
C TRP A 62 -20.74 -4.13 11.95
N GLU A 63 -21.79 -3.51 12.50
CA GLU A 63 -22.80 -4.17 13.33
C GLU A 63 -23.56 -5.28 12.60
N GLN A 64 -23.66 -5.21 11.26
CA GLN A 64 -24.22 -6.27 10.41
C GLN A 64 -23.24 -7.44 10.20
N GLY A 65 -22.03 -7.38 10.75
CA GLY A 65 -21.03 -8.45 10.69
C GLY A 65 -19.97 -8.30 9.60
N TYR A 66 -19.81 -7.14 8.98
CA TYR A 66 -18.68 -6.86 8.11
C TYR A 66 -17.45 -6.47 8.94
N ASP A 67 -16.31 -7.07 8.62
CA ASP A 67 -15.06 -6.88 9.37
C ASP A 67 -14.20 -5.71 8.86
N ASP A 68 -14.31 -5.37 7.57
CA ASP A 68 -13.57 -4.29 6.92
C ASP A 68 -14.55 -3.50 6.04
N VAL A 69 -14.98 -2.34 6.52
CA VAL A 69 -15.85 -1.43 5.78
C VAL A 69 -15.01 -0.29 5.23
N TYR A 70 -14.82 -0.25 3.91
CA TYR A 70 -13.91 0.72 3.27
C TYR A 70 -14.63 1.67 2.33
N ALA A 71 -14.13 2.91 2.33
CA ALA A 71 -14.64 3.94 1.44
C ALA A 71 -13.98 3.83 0.05
N LYS A 72 -14.81 3.72 -0.98
CA LYS A 72 -14.42 3.65 -2.38
C LYS A 72 -14.89 4.88 -3.14
N ARG A 73 -14.01 5.50 -3.88
CA ARG A 73 -14.35 6.70 -4.66
C ARG A 73 -15.23 6.35 -5.84
N ARG A 74 -16.36 7.07 -5.98
CA ARG A 74 -17.30 6.88 -7.09
C ARG A 74 -16.69 7.30 -8.42
N SER A 75 -15.92 8.37 -8.45
CA SER A 75 -15.28 8.85 -9.68
C SER A 75 -13.88 9.43 -9.44
N ARG A 76 -13.04 9.38 -10.47
CA ARG A 76 -11.75 10.09 -10.54
C ARG A 76 -11.90 11.32 -11.43
N ALA A 77 -12.80 12.23 -11.07
CA ALA A 77 -12.96 13.49 -11.78
C ALA A 77 -11.64 14.29 -11.74
N GLY A 78 -11.23 14.86 -12.87
CA GLY A 78 -10.02 15.70 -12.99
C GLY A 78 -8.71 14.95 -13.24
N GLU A 79 -8.68 13.61 -13.34
CA GLU A 79 -7.45 12.90 -13.73
C GLU A 79 -7.28 12.84 -15.25
N THR A 80 -6.04 13.07 -15.73
CA THR A 80 -5.68 12.97 -17.14
C THR A 80 -5.81 11.54 -17.65
N TRP A 81 -6.12 11.37 -18.94
CA TRP A 81 -6.25 10.06 -19.59
C TRP A 81 -4.99 9.18 -19.39
N LEU A 82 -3.79 9.76 -19.51
CA LEU A 82 -2.53 9.05 -19.31
C LEU A 82 -2.41 8.49 -17.89
N LYS A 83 -2.82 9.26 -16.88
CA LYS A 83 -2.79 8.83 -15.49
C LYS A 83 -3.78 7.71 -15.20
N LYS A 84 -4.97 7.76 -15.81
CA LYS A 84 -5.95 6.66 -15.74
C LYS A 84 -5.44 5.39 -16.39
N PHE A 85 -4.80 5.51 -17.58
CA PHE A 85 -4.24 4.38 -18.31
C PHE A 85 -3.09 3.71 -17.55
N THR A 86 -2.11 4.48 -17.07
CA THR A 86 -0.97 3.96 -16.31
C THR A 86 -1.41 3.30 -15.01
N SER A 87 -2.37 3.88 -14.29
CA SER A 87 -2.96 3.29 -13.10
C SER A 87 -3.68 1.96 -13.41
N LYS A 88 -4.49 1.92 -14.48
CA LYS A 88 -5.18 0.68 -14.90
C LYS A 88 -4.18 -0.43 -15.28
N MET A 89 -3.11 -0.06 -16.00
CA MET A 89 -2.04 -0.99 -16.38
C MET A 89 -1.33 -1.54 -15.13
N TYR A 90 -0.96 -0.68 -14.20
CA TYR A 90 -0.35 -1.06 -12.93
C TYR A 90 -1.20 -2.07 -12.14
N TYR A 91 -2.49 -1.78 -11.93
CA TYR A 91 -3.38 -2.72 -11.21
C TYR A 91 -3.58 -4.03 -11.96
N ARG A 92 -3.56 -4.02 -13.31
CA ARG A 92 -3.64 -5.25 -14.10
C ARG A 92 -2.41 -6.12 -13.92
N VAL A 93 -1.20 -5.54 -13.98
CA VAL A 93 0.06 -6.25 -13.76
C VAL A 93 0.12 -6.77 -12.32
N LEU A 94 -0.19 -5.93 -11.35
CA LEU A 94 -0.17 -6.33 -9.95
C LEU A 94 -1.15 -7.48 -9.67
N GLN A 95 -2.37 -7.44 -10.21
CA GLN A 95 -3.36 -8.50 -10.06
C GLN A 95 -2.94 -9.80 -10.75
N SER A 96 -2.24 -9.75 -11.90
CA SER A 96 -1.73 -10.95 -12.56
C SER A 96 -0.56 -11.63 -11.81
N LEU A 97 0.16 -10.87 -11.00
CA LEU A 97 1.30 -11.34 -10.21
C LEU A 97 0.92 -11.78 -8.80
N THR A 98 -0.26 -11.40 -8.31
CA THR A 98 -0.72 -11.72 -6.96
C THR A 98 -2.01 -12.55 -7.01
N LYS A 99 -2.15 -13.49 -6.08
CA LYS A 99 -3.38 -14.28 -5.90
C LYS A 99 -4.43 -13.54 -5.06
N VAL A 100 -4.08 -12.40 -4.51
CA VAL A 100 -4.95 -11.61 -3.63
C VAL A 100 -5.65 -10.54 -4.45
N GLU A 101 -6.96 -10.42 -4.32
CA GLU A 101 -7.75 -9.37 -4.97
C GLU A 101 -7.41 -8.00 -4.37
N ILE A 102 -6.78 -7.15 -5.16
CA ILE A 102 -6.39 -5.81 -4.71
C ILE A 102 -7.51 -4.83 -4.98
N GLN A 103 -7.94 -4.15 -3.93
CA GLN A 103 -8.99 -3.14 -4.00
C GLN A 103 -8.55 -1.94 -4.85
N LYS A 104 -9.28 -1.69 -5.95
CA LYS A 104 -9.04 -0.54 -6.84
C LYS A 104 -9.81 0.67 -6.34
N ASP A 105 -9.26 1.86 -6.59
CA ASP A 105 -9.90 3.16 -6.31
C ASP A 105 -10.26 3.40 -4.83
N THR A 106 -9.60 2.69 -3.91
CA THR A 106 -9.76 2.86 -2.47
C THR A 106 -8.68 3.75 -1.89
N GLY A 107 -9.07 4.58 -0.91
CA GLY A 107 -8.16 5.25 0.03
C GLY A 107 -7.80 4.34 1.20
N ASP A 108 -7.27 4.96 2.24
CA ASP A 108 -7.04 4.29 3.53
C ASP A 108 -8.23 4.50 4.48
N PHE A 109 -9.24 5.30 4.07
CA PHE A 109 -10.45 5.56 4.85
C PHE A 109 -11.30 4.29 4.96
N ARG A 110 -11.31 3.71 6.17
CA ARG A 110 -11.99 2.46 6.47
C ARG A 110 -12.23 2.25 7.95
N LEU A 111 -13.21 1.43 8.26
CA LEU A 111 -13.45 0.87 9.57
C LEU A 111 -12.98 -0.58 9.59
N LEU A 112 -12.19 -0.94 10.58
CA LEU A 112 -11.67 -2.30 10.81
C LEU A 112 -12.19 -2.85 12.14
N ASP A 113 -12.74 -4.05 12.13
CA ASP A 113 -13.03 -4.82 13.32
C ASP A 113 -11.75 -5.13 14.11
N ARG A 114 -11.88 -5.34 15.41
CA ARG A 114 -10.77 -5.70 16.29
C ARG A 114 -9.98 -6.92 15.79
N ARG A 115 -10.64 -7.90 15.18
CA ARG A 115 -10.01 -9.09 14.62
C ARG A 115 -9.07 -8.73 13.45
N CYS A 116 -9.52 -7.83 12.57
CA CYS A 116 -8.70 -7.29 11.48
C CYS A 116 -7.47 -6.55 12.01
N VAL A 117 -7.67 -5.67 13.00
CA VAL A 117 -6.56 -4.92 13.63
C VAL A 117 -5.54 -5.87 14.25
N ASN A 118 -6.00 -6.90 14.96
CA ASN A 118 -5.11 -7.89 15.58
C ASN A 118 -4.34 -8.72 14.55
N ALA A 119 -4.95 -9.03 13.40
CA ALA A 119 -4.27 -9.68 12.28
C ALA A 119 -3.18 -8.78 11.68
N LEU A 120 -3.49 -7.49 11.44
CA LEU A 120 -2.53 -6.51 10.92
C LEU A 120 -1.36 -6.27 11.88
N LYS A 121 -1.60 -6.27 13.19
CA LYS A 121 -0.55 -6.15 14.20
C LYS A 121 0.47 -7.29 14.16
N LYS A 122 0.09 -8.48 13.69
CA LYS A 122 1.00 -9.63 13.52
C LYS A 122 1.90 -9.50 12.30
N MET A 123 1.52 -8.70 11.32
CA MET A 123 2.28 -8.47 10.10
C MET A 123 3.33 -7.37 10.34
N ARG A 124 4.59 -7.74 10.56
CA ARG A 124 5.68 -6.82 10.95
C ARG A 124 6.74 -6.60 9.85
N GLU A 125 6.37 -6.79 8.59
CA GLU A 125 7.26 -6.59 7.45
C GLU A 125 7.71 -5.12 7.34
N THR A 126 8.92 -4.88 6.86
CA THR A 126 9.49 -3.53 6.69
C THR A 126 9.01 -2.84 5.40
N GLY A 127 8.85 -3.58 4.30
CA GLY A 127 8.34 -3.07 3.02
C GLY A 127 6.81 -3.18 2.95
N ARG A 128 6.11 -2.25 3.58
CA ARG A 128 4.64 -2.34 3.72
C ARG A 128 3.90 -1.57 2.64
N CYS A 129 2.85 -2.20 2.13
CA CYS A 129 1.80 -1.54 1.37
C CYS A 129 0.47 -1.83 2.07
N SER A 130 -0.06 -0.87 2.80
CA SER A 130 -1.29 -1.03 3.61
C SER A 130 -2.45 -1.58 2.80
N LYS A 131 -2.65 -1.11 1.58
CA LYS A 131 -3.72 -1.59 0.70
C LYS A 131 -3.65 -3.09 0.41
N SER A 132 -2.46 -3.59 0.22
CA SER A 132 -2.26 -5.02 -0.02
C SER A 132 -2.41 -5.81 1.27
N MET A 133 -1.96 -5.28 2.42
CA MET A 133 -2.15 -5.91 3.72
C MET A 133 -3.63 -6.03 4.08
N PHE A 134 -4.43 -4.99 3.88
CA PHE A 134 -5.87 -5.04 4.05
C PHE A 134 -6.53 -6.09 3.15
N SER A 135 -6.04 -6.27 1.94
CA SER A 135 -6.55 -7.32 1.05
C SER A 135 -6.09 -8.71 1.49
N TRP A 136 -4.87 -8.85 1.97
CA TRP A 136 -4.26 -10.12 2.37
C TRP A 136 -4.92 -10.79 3.57
N ILE A 137 -5.37 -10.02 4.56
CA ILE A 137 -5.99 -10.57 5.78
C ILE A 137 -7.31 -11.32 5.54
N GLY A 138 -7.97 -11.15 4.38
CA GLY A 138 -9.05 -12.02 3.90
C GLY A 138 -10.38 -11.95 4.63
N TYR A 139 -10.59 -10.98 5.51
CA TYR A 139 -11.84 -10.81 6.28
C TYR A 139 -13.01 -10.35 5.40
N ASN A 140 -14.24 -10.46 5.93
CA ASN A 140 -15.46 -10.07 5.23
C ASN A 140 -15.51 -8.55 5.02
N LYS A 141 -15.60 -8.10 3.75
CA LYS A 141 -15.45 -6.70 3.36
C LYS A 141 -16.72 -6.13 2.76
N LYS A 142 -16.93 -4.84 3.02
CA LYS A 142 -18.02 -4.08 2.39
C LYS A 142 -17.51 -2.72 1.90
N GLU A 143 -17.86 -2.35 0.67
CA GLU A 143 -17.55 -1.02 0.14
C GLU A 143 -18.69 -0.03 0.38
N ILE A 144 -18.34 1.21 0.69
CA ILE A 144 -19.23 2.37 0.67
C ILE A 144 -18.72 3.32 -0.40
N MET A 145 -19.61 3.70 -1.32
CA MET A 145 -19.26 4.63 -2.40
C MET A 145 -19.41 6.07 -1.93
N TYR A 146 -18.36 6.88 -2.10
CA TYR A 146 -18.40 8.29 -1.77
C TYR A 146 -17.77 9.17 -2.85
N ASP A 147 -18.14 10.43 -2.83
CA ASP A 147 -17.52 11.47 -3.65
C ASP A 147 -16.47 12.19 -2.81
N ARG A 148 -15.24 12.21 -3.31
CA ARG A 148 -14.12 12.81 -2.58
C ARG A 148 -14.11 14.30 -2.75
N ASP A 149 -14.05 15.03 -1.65
CA ASP A 149 -13.91 16.46 -1.66
C ASP A 149 -12.54 16.93 -2.18
N PRO A 150 -12.49 18.11 -2.82
CA PRO A 150 -11.23 18.70 -3.22
C PRO A 150 -10.38 19.01 -1.98
N ARG A 151 -9.07 18.85 -2.10
CA ARG A 151 -8.15 19.14 -0.99
C ARG A 151 -8.23 20.62 -0.61
N ILE A 152 -8.52 20.91 0.66
CA ILE A 152 -8.65 22.28 1.19
C ILE A 152 -7.28 22.98 1.25
N ALA A 153 -6.21 22.24 1.59
CA ALA A 153 -4.86 22.80 1.74
C ALA A 153 -3.76 21.81 1.30
N GLY A 154 -2.63 22.36 0.90
CA GLY A 154 -1.42 21.60 0.54
C GLY A 154 -1.32 21.24 -0.94
N LYS A 155 -0.10 20.93 -1.37
CA LYS A 155 0.22 20.47 -2.74
C LYS A 155 0.57 18.99 -2.73
N THR A 156 0.23 18.29 -3.81
CA THR A 156 0.65 16.88 -3.97
C THR A 156 2.18 16.78 -3.98
N LYS A 157 2.73 15.91 -3.12
CA LYS A 157 4.17 15.61 -3.06
C LYS A 157 4.57 14.47 -3.99
N TRP A 158 3.62 13.92 -4.76
CA TRP A 158 3.85 12.80 -5.67
C TRP A 158 4.45 13.28 -6.99
N ASN A 159 5.57 12.67 -7.38
CA ASN A 159 6.17 12.79 -8.71
C ASN A 159 6.24 11.40 -9.36
N TYR A 160 6.56 11.36 -10.67
CA TYR A 160 6.60 10.10 -11.43
C TYR A 160 7.59 9.09 -10.85
N LYS A 161 8.77 9.54 -10.37
CA LYS A 161 9.77 8.67 -9.74
C LYS A 161 9.19 7.95 -8.54
N LYS A 162 8.58 8.69 -7.61
CA LYS A 162 7.93 8.11 -6.42
C LYS A 162 6.78 7.16 -6.75
N LEU A 163 6.06 7.39 -7.86
CA LEU A 163 5.01 6.47 -8.32
C LEU A 163 5.61 5.16 -8.83
N VAL A 164 6.73 5.22 -9.56
CA VAL A 164 7.45 4.02 -10.03
C VAL A 164 8.03 3.26 -8.85
N ASP A 165 8.69 3.93 -7.90
CA ASP A 165 9.24 3.31 -6.69
C ASP A 165 8.13 2.59 -5.91
N LEU A 166 7.00 3.27 -5.68
CA LEU A 166 5.83 2.65 -5.02
C LEU A 166 5.28 1.44 -5.79
N ALA A 167 5.30 1.50 -7.14
CA ALA A 167 4.85 0.40 -7.96
C ALA A 167 5.77 -0.82 -7.83
N ILE A 168 7.09 -0.61 -7.83
CA ILE A 168 8.09 -1.65 -7.63
C ILE A 168 7.94 -2.25 -6.23
N ASP A 169 7.86 -1.42 -5.20
CA ASP A 169 7.68 -1.85 -3.81
C ASP A 169 6.39 -2.68 -3.66
N GLY A 170 5.28 -2.23 -4.26
CA GLY A 170 4.03 -2.97 -4.25
C GLY A 170 4.10 -4.34 -4.94
N ILE A 171 4.85 -4.46 -6.03
CA ILE A 171 5.05 -5.74 -6.73
C ILE A 171 5.98 -6.65 -5.90
N THR A 172 7.13 -6.15 -5.47
CA THR A 172 8.15 -6.96 -4.77
C THR A 172 7.72 -7.42 -3.38
N SER A 173 6.86 -6.66 -2.70
CA SER A 173 6.35 -7.01 -1.36
C SER A 173 5.40 -8.22 -1.38
N PHE A 174 4.70 -8.47 -2.50
CA PHE A 174 3.63 -9.50 -2.56
C PHE A 174 3.88 -10.60 -3.57
N THR A 175 4.99 -10.56 -4.31
CA THR A 175 5.32 -11.62 -5.26
C THR A 175 6.84 -11.85 -5.37
N THR A 176 7.20 -13.13 -5.43
CA THR A 176 8.57 -13.56 -5.76
C THR A 176 8.82 -13.69 -7.26
N SER A 177 7.81 -13.33 -8.09
CA SER A 177 7.91 -13.46 -9.56
C SER A 177 9.10 -12.73 -10.18
N PRO A 178 9.45 -11.48 -9.79
CA PRO A 178 10.63 -10.81 -10.32
C PRO A 178 11.92 -11.57 -10.02
N LEU A 179 12.04 -12.15 -8.82
CA LEU A 179 13.19 -12.97 -8.43
C LEU A 179 13.28 -14.25 -9.25
N ARG A 180 12.14 -14.94 -9.47
CA ARG A 180 12.09 -16.14 -10.34
C ARG A 180 12.47 -15.83 -11.78
N ILE A 181 11.97 -14.74 -12.34
CA ILE A 181 12.34 -14.29 -13.70
C ILE A 181 13.85 -14.05 -13.78
N SER A 182 14.43 -13.35 -12.81
CA SER A 182 15.87 -13.12 -12.71
C SER A 182 16.64 -14.44 -12.69
N THR A 183 16.20 -15.44 -11.92
CA THR A 183 16.81 -16.76 -11.86
C THR A 183 16.73 -17.48 -13.22
N PHE A 184 15.57 -17.44 -13.89
CA PHE A 184 15.41 -18.04 -15.21
C PHE A 184 16.25 -17.38 -16.29
N LEU A 185 16.51 -16.09 -16.20
CA LEU A 185 17.37 -15.36 -17.14
C LEU A 185 18.86 -15.58 -16.85
N SER A 186 19.26 -15.70 -15.59
CA SER A 186 20.66 -15.87 -15.20
C SER A 186 21.24 -17.22 -15.60
N ILE A 187 20.46 -18.30 -15.55
CA ILE A 187 20.92 -19.65 -15.91
C ILE A 187 21.38 -19.73 -17.37
N PRO A 188 20.56 -19.38 -18.39
CA PRO A 188 21.02 -19.43 -19.79
C PRO A 188 22.13 -18.43 -20.08
N THR A 189 22.14 -17.26 -19.43
CA THR A 189 23.22 -16.28 -19.58
C THR A 189 24.55 -16.82 -19.07
N PHE A 190 24.53 -17.48 -17.90
CA PHE A 190 25.72 -18.13 -17.33
C PHE A 190 26.22 -19.24 -18.23
N LEU A 191 25.33 -20.10 -18.74
CA LEU A 191 25.70 -21.19 -19.69
C LEU A 191 26.30 -20.63 -20.98
N ALA A 192 25.72 -19.57 -21.55
CA ALA A 192 26.25 -18.93 -22.74
C ALA A 192 27.63 -18.33 -22.51
N LEU A 193 27.85 -17.64 -21.38
CA LEU A 193 29.16 -17.11 -21.01
C LEU A 193 30.19 -18.23 -20.80
N PHE A 194 29.78 -19.31 -20.14
CA PHE A 194 30.66 -20.47 -19.93
C PHE A 194 31.07 -21.11 -21.24
N CYS A 195 30.12 -21.32 -22.16
CA CYS A 195 30.43 -21.82 -23.52
C CYS A 195 31.37 -20.89 -24.29
N LEU A 196 31.15 -19.57 -24.25
CA LEU A 196 32.01 -18.60 -24.89
C LEU A 196 33.42 -18.60 -24.32
N LEU A 197 33.58 -18.70 -23.01
CA LEU A 197 34.88 -18.80 -22.35
C LEU A 197 35.63 -20.08 -22.76
N TYR A 198 34.89 -21.20 -22.86
CA TYR A 198 35.49 -22.49 -23.24
C TYR A 198 35.84 -22.56 -24.73
N THR A 199 35.03 -21.94 -25.59
CA THR A 199 35.25 -21.95 -27.05
C THR A 199 36.16 -20.81 -27.55
N SER A 200 36.42 -19.80 -26.71
CA SER A 200 37.32 -18.70 -27.08
C SER A 200 38.77 -19.18 -27.12
N PRO A 201 39.47 -19.03 -28.27
CA PRO A 201 40.87 -19.45 -28.37
C PRO A 201 41.75 -18.70 -27.37
N SER A 202 42.59 -19.44 -26.66
CA SER A 202 43.54 -18.88 -25.69
C SER A 202 44.46 -17.85 -26.38
N PRO A 203 44.87 -16.79 -25.67
CA PRO A 203 45.87 -15.86 -26.21
C PRO A 203 47.15 -16.54 -26.68
N ARG A 204 47.50 -17.72 -26.16
CA ARG A 204 48.62 -18.54 -26.57
C ARG A 204 48.42 -19.24 -27.94
N ASP A 205 47.18 -19.52 -28.33
CA ASP A 205 46.86 -20.14 -29.61
C ASP A 205 46.88 -19.12 -30.76
N ARG A 206 46.68 -17.85 -30.48
CA ARG A 206 46.80 -16.74 -31.45
C ARG A 206 48.25 -16.37 -31.80
N GLN A 207 49.24 -16.81 -31.03
CA GLN A 207 50.64 -16.56 -31.30
C GLN A 207 51.29 -17.66 -32.16
N LYS A 208 50.55 -18.75 -32.46
CA LYS A 208 51.06 -19.88 -33.25
C LYS A 208 50.50 -19.94 -34.69
N SER A 209 49.63 -19.01 -35.07
CA SER A 209 49.17 -18.79 -36.43
C SER A 209 49.81 -17.50 -37.01
#